data_b996db677c3e9ec886ea9f52c3cbc932
#
_entry.id   b996db677c3e9ec886ea9f52c3cbc932
#
_cell.length_a   1.000
_cell.length_b   1.000
_cell.length_c   1.000
_cell.angle_alpha   90.00
_cell.angle_beta   90.00
_cell.angle_gamma   90.00
#
_symmetry.space_group_name_H-M   'P 1'
#
loop_
_entity.id
_entity.type
_entity.pdbx_description
1 polymer ?
#
loop_
_entity_poly.entity_id
_entity_poly.type
_entity_poly.pdbx_seq_one_letter_code
_entity_poly.pdbx_strand_id
1 'polypeptide(L)'
;LCAAGKDTDFGKPENLLIPIDEGPFFVATQGTNKLYGPGLNTLAGLCVNGDYQVLTASKSEVIKGLYAVGNTMGERYGNAYNCPSAGNNMGNAMTSGRVAGKHAATA
;
A
#
# COMPACT_ATOMS: atom_id res chain seq x y z
N LEU A 1 15.17 17.49 16.54
CA LEU A 1 15.98 16.37 16.06
C LEU A 1 16.62 16.69 14.70
N CYS A 2 15.85 16.97 13.63
CA CYS A 2 16.41 17.25 12.30
C CYS A 2 17.36 18.46 12.30
N ALA A 3 16.98 19.57 12.93
CA ALA A 3 17.84 20.77 13.04
C ALA A 3 19.12 20.52 13.87
N ALA A 4 19.12 19.53 14.76
CA ALA A 4 20.29 19.14 15.53
C ALA A 4 21.19 18.12 14.79
N GLY A 5 20.78 17.66 13.60
CA GLY A 5 21.50 16.68 12.81
C GLY A 5 21.61 15.29 13.45
N LYS A 6 20.88 15.04 14.53
CA LYS A 6 20.94 13.76 15.24
C LYS A 6 19.56 13.38 15.78
N ASP A 7 19.16 12.14 15.50
CA ASP A 7 17.95 11.54 16.06
C ASP A 7 18.33 10.65 17.24
N THR A 8 18.01 11.13 18.44
CA THR A 8 18.27 10.43 19.72
C THR A 8 17.13 9.50 20.11
N ASP A 9 15.96 9.62 19.48
CA ASP A 9 14.74 8.92 19.89
C ASP A 9 14.55 7.63 19.12
N PHE A 10 14.80 7.66 17.80
CA PHE A 10 14.56 6.53 16.89
C PHE A 10 15.81 6.07 16.15
N GLY A 11 16.93 6.79 16.27
CA GLY A 11 18.19 6.42 15.63
C GLY A 11 18.19 6.55 14.10
N LYS A 12 17.41 7.48 13.54
CA LYS A 12 17.39 7.72 12.10
C LYS A 12 18.78 8.19 11.62
N PRO A 13 19.32 7.63 10.53
CA PRO A 13 20.60 8.05 10.00
C PRO A 13 20.67 9.55 9.69
N GLU A 14 21.82 10.18 9.98
CA GLU A 14 22.01 11.63 9.84
C GLU A 14 21.74 12.12 8.41
N ASN A 15 22.16 11.37 7.40
CA ASN A 15 21.92 11.69 5.99
C ASN A 15 20.44 11.67 5.56
N LEU A 16 19.55 11.19 6.42
CA LEU A 16 18.09 11.20 6.20
C LEU A 16 17.38 12.26 7.05
N LEU A 17 18.11 12.99 7.90
CA LEU A 17 17.57 14.08 8.70
C LEU A 17 17.63 15.36 7.88
N ILE A 18 16.54 15.72 7.26
CA ILE A 18 16.41 16.95 6.45
C ILE A 18 15.71 18.01 7.32
N PRO A 19 16.39 19.08 7.74
CA PRO A 19 15.76 20.16 8.47
C PRO A 19 14.82 20.95 7.57
N ILE A 20 13.77 21.53 8.16
CA ILE A 20 12.89 22.50 7.51
C ILE A 20 13.13 23.82 8.24
N ASP A 21 14.15 24.56 7.82
CA ASP A 21 14.71 25.71 8.51
C ASP A 21 14.79 26.99 7.65
N GLU A 22 14.54 26.88 6.35
CA GLU A 22 14.48 28.03 5.45
C GLU A 22 13.03 28.26 4.96
N GLY A 23 12.49 29.46 5.23
CA GLY A 23 11.15 29.85 4.79
C GLY A 23 11.11 30.43 3.36
N PRO A 24 9.88 30.62 2.82
CA PRO A 24 8.59 30.60 3.50
C PRO A 24 8.05 29.19 3.74
N PHE A 25 7.40 28.99 4.87
CA PHE A 25 6.78 27.72 5.24
C PHE A 25 5.30 27.69 4.88
N PHE A 26 4.84 26.56 4.36
CA PHE A 26 3.44 26.30 4.06
C PHE A 26 2.96 25.08 4.84
N VAL A 27 1.80 25.20 5.48
CA VAL A 27 1.14 24.10 6.15
C VAL A 27 -0.10 23.71 5.37
N ALA A 28 -0.14 22.49 4.88
CA ALA A 28 -1.34 21.90 4.30
C ALA A 28 -2.06 21.05 5.34
N THR A 29 -3.32 21.36 5.62
CA THR A 29 -4.17 20.52 6.46
C THR A 29 -5.06 19.67 5.55
N GLN A 30 -4.97 18.37 5.68
CA GLN A 30 -5.88 17.47 5.00
C GLN A 30 -7.11 17.19 5.87
N GLY A 31 -8.26 17.58 5.33
CA GLY A 31 -9.56 17.20 5.87
C GLY A 31 -10.04 18.08 7.02
N THR A 32 -11.29 18.46 6.93
CA THR A 32 -12.03 19.21 7.94
C THR A 32 -12.76 18.27 8.92
N ASN A 33 -12.76 16.98 8.67
CA ASN A 33 -13.49 16.02 9.49
C ASN A 33 -12.57 15.43 10.56
N LYS A 34 -12.76 15.87 11.79
CA LYS A 34 -12.01 15.41 12.96
C LYS A 34 -12.22 13.93 13.29
N LEU A 35 -13.26 13.30 12.76
CA LEU A 35 -13.64 11.92 13.05
C LEU A 35 -13.07 10.89 12.06
N TYR A 36 -12.83 11.32 10.81
CA TYR A 36 -12.35 10.43 9.76
C TYR A 36 -11.26 11.14 8.98
N GLY A 37 -10.03 10.80 9.22
CA GLY A 37 -8.94 11.21 8.35
C GLY A 37 -9.18 10.74 6.91
N PRO A 38 -8.57 11.37 5.89
CA PRO A 38 -8.68 10.89 4.52
C PRO A 38 -8.19 9.45 4.47
N GLY A 39 -9.08 8.54 4.11
CA GLY A 39 -8.72 7.15 3.85
C GLY A 39 -7.84 7.10 2.60
N LEU A 40 -6.57 6.77 2.76
CA LEU A 40 -5.65 6.61 1.64
C LEU A 40 -5.88 5.31 0.89
N ASN A 41 -6.32 4.28 1.61
CA ASN A 41 -6.49 2.95 1.05
C ASN A 41 -7.44 2.13 1.93
N THR A 42 -8.15 1.20 1.32
CA THR A 42 -8.85 0.15 2.06
C THR A 42 -7.98 -1.11 2.07
N LEU A 43 -7.90 -1.79 3.21
CA LEU A 43 -7.17 -3.05 3.34
C LEU A 43 -8.08 -4.25 3.03
N ALA A 44 -9.39 -4.04 2.95
CA ALA A 44 -10.35 -5.05 2.56
C ALA A 44 -10.31 -5.27 1.04
N GLY A 45 -10.58 -6.50 0.62
CA GLY A 45 -10.65 -6.87 -0.79
C GLY A 45 -10.90 -8.37 -0.95
N LEU A 46 -10.89 -8.82 -2.20
CA LEU A 46 -11.11 -10.23 -2.52
C LEU A 46 -9.87 -11.06 -2.18
N CYS A 47 -10.07 -12.22 -1.56
CA CYS A 47 -8.99 -13.16 -1.32
C CYS A 47 -8.60 -13.83 -2.62
N VAL A 48 -7.30 -13.94 -2.88
CA VAL A 48 -6.76 -14.53 -4.11
C VAL A 48 -5.65 -15.53 -3.79
N ASN A 49 -5.40 -16.44 -4.73
CA ASN A 49 -4.23 -17.34 -4.71
C ASN A 49 -3.00 -16.68 -5.35
N GLY A 50 -1.91 -17.44 -5.51
CA GLY A 50 -0.66 -16.95 -6.14
C GLY A 50 -0.78 -16.52 -7.61
N ASP A 51 -1.80 -16.99 -8.32
CA ASP A 51 -2.10 -16.63 -9.70
C ASP A 51 -3.17 -15.54 -9.81
N TYR A 52 -3.52 -14.92 -8.69
CA TYR A 52 -4.55 -13.87 -8.55
C TYR A 52 -5.97 -14.32 -8.90
N GLN A 53 -6.26 -15.62 -8.89
CA GLN A 53 -7.62 -16.13 -8.98
C GLN A 53 -8.36 -15.91 -7.66
N VAL A 54 -9.59 -15.47 -7.74
CA VAL A 54 -10.43 -15.20 -6.56
C VAL A 54 -10.84 -16.53 -5.90
N LEU A 55 -10.72 -16.56 -4.59
CA LEU A 55 -11.12 -17.70 -3.77
C LEU A 55 -12.54 -17.51 -3.23
N THR A 56 -13.21 -18.60 -2.95
CA THR A 56 -14.49 -18.61 -2.21
C THR A 56 -14.32 -18.01 -0.82
N ALA A 57 -15.41 -17.66 -0.15
CA ALA A 57 -15.39 -17.12 1.21
C ALA A 57 -14.69 -18.06 2.22
N SER A 58 -14.76 -19.36 2.01
CA SER A 58 -14.05 -20.38 2.80
C SER A 58 -12.56 -20.49 2.47
N LYS A 59 -12.10 -19.80 1.41
CA LYS A 59 -10.71 -19.87 0.86
C LYS A 59 -10.30 -21.30 0.41
N SER A 60 -11.24 -22.20 0.25
CA SER A 60 -10.97 -23.59 -0.09
C SER A 60 -10.95 -23.85 -1.59
N GLU A 61 -11.63 -23.02 -2.37
CA GLU A 61 -11.81 -23.23 -3.81
C GLU A 61 -11.61 -21.95 -4.60
N VAL A 62 -11.17 -22.12 -5.85
CA VAL A 62 -11.03 -21.03 -6.81
C VAL A 62 -12.39 -20.78 -7.51
N ILE A 63 -12.78 -19.54 -7.62
CA ILE A 63 -13.90 -19.13 -8.48
C ILE A 63 -13.38 -19.05 -9.91
N LYS A 64 -13.76 -20.04 -10.72
CA LYS A 64 -13.25 -20.20 -12.09
C LYS A 64 -13.52 -18.96 -12.95
N GLY A 65 -12.49 -18.49 -13.65
CA GLY A 65 -12.57 -17.34 -14.54
C GLY A 65 -12.59 -15.97 -13.86
N LEU A 66 -12.54 -15.92 -12.52
CA LEU A 66 -12.56 -14.66 -11.77
C LEU A 66 -11.16 -14.36 -11.21
N TYR A 67 -10.65 -13.16 -11.50
CA TYR A 67 -9.37 -12.65 -11.04
C TYR A 67 -9.54 -11.32 -10.31
N ALA A 68 -8.71 -11.05 -9.32
CA ALA A 68 -8.64 -9.75 -8.67
C ALA A 68 -7.18 -9.33 -8.50
N VAL A 69 -6.89 -8.09 -8.89
CA VAL A 69 -5.53 -7.55 -8.90
C VAL A 69 -5.47 -6.15 -8.30
N GLY A 70 -4.27 -5.68 -7.99
CA GLY A 70 -4.05 -4.34 -7.45
C GLY A 70 -4.82 -4.11 -6.15
N ASN A 71 -5.55 -3.02 -6.07
CA ASN A 71 -6.30 -2.64 -4.86
C ASN A 71 -7.62 -3.42 -4.66
N THR A 72 -8.05 -4.19 -5.64
CA THR A 72 -9.24 -5.05 -5.52
C THR A 72 -8.95 -6.31 -4.71
N MET A 73 -7.70 -6.75 -4.67
CA MET A 73 -7.30 -7.87 -3.81
C MET A 73 -7.10 -7.41 -2.37
N GLY A 74 -7.54 -8.22 -1.41
CA GLY A 74 -7.36 -8.04 0.03
C GLY A 74 -6.12 -8.76 0.58
N GLU A 75 -5.93 -8.63 1.88
CA GLU A 75 -4.92 -9.35 2.67
C GLU A 75 -3.45 -9.04 2.32
N ARG A 76 -3.20 -8.10 1.42
CA ARG A 76 -1.85 -7.76 0.95
C ARG A 76 -0.96 -7.16 2.04
N TYR A 77 -1.52 -6.31 2.89
CA TYR A 77 -0.79 -5.57 3.92
C TYR A 77 -1.08 -6.05 5.34
N GLY A 78 -1.88 -7.08 5.51
CA GLY A 78 -2.31 -7.52 6.83
C GLY A 78 -3.17 -6.47 7.53
N ASN A 79 -2.82 -6.11 8.76
CA ASN A 79 -3.62 -5.22 9.61
C ASN A 79 -3.30 -3.74 9.45
N ALA A 80 -2.26 -3.38 8.71
CA ALA A 80 -1.84 -1.99 8.54
C ALA A 80 -1.29 -1.76 7.13
N TYR A 81 -1.53 -0.56 6.60
CA TYR A 81 -0.94 -0.16 5.33
C TYR A 81 0.57 0.07 5.49
N ASN A 82 1.32 -1.00 5.39
CA ASN A 82 2.76 -0.99 5.48
C ASN A 82 3.38 -0.98 4.09
N CYS A 83 3.55 0.21 3.52
CA CYS A 83 4.15 0.40 2.21
C CYS A 83 5.64 0.72 2.37
N PRO A 84 6.55 -0.21 2.09
CA PRO A 84 7.98 -0.05 2.38
C PRO A 84 8.69 0.98 1.49
N SER A 85 8.10 1.33 0.36
CA SER A 85 8.70 2.27 -0.59
C SER A 85 7.65 3.02 -1.41
N ALA A 86 8.01 4.21 -1.87
CA ALA A 86 7.20 4.96 -2.82
C ALA A 86 6.99 4.14 -4.12
N GLY A 87 5.79 4.23 -4.69
CA GLY A 87 5.43 3.50 -5.92
C GLY A 87 5.09 2.02 -5.72
N ASN A 88 5.25 1.47 -4.51
CA ASN A 88 4.97 0.06 -4.24
C ASN A 88 3.55 -0.37 -4.63
N ASN A 89 2.56 0.46 -4.35
CA ASN A 89 1.17 0.14 -4.68
C ASN A 89 0.93 0.08 -6.20
N MET A 90 1.49 1.03 -6.95
CA MET A 90 1.42 1.05 -8.42
C MET A 90 2.18 -0.14 -9.01
N GLY A 91 3.39 -0.41 -8.55
CA GLY A 91 4.20 -1.55 -8.98
C GLY A 91 3.49 -2.88 -8.77
N ASN A 92 2.80 -3.02 -7.63
CA ASN A 92 1.99 -4.20 -7.38
C ASN A 92 0.78 -4.31 -8.33
N ALA A 93 0.08 -3.22 -8.59
CA ALA A 93 -1.06 -3.24 -9.51
C ALA A 93 -0.61 -3.69 -10.92
N MET A 94 0.50 -3.17 -11.41
CA MET A 94 1.08 -3.56 -12.71
C MET A 94 1.54 -5.03 -12.72
N THR A 95 2.27 -5.45 -11.68
CA THR A 95 2.80 -6.82 -11.60
C THR A 95 1.69 -7.85 -11.47
N SER A 96 0.72 -7.61 -10.57
CA SER A 96 -0.42 -8.52 -10.37
C SER A 96 -1.29 -8.62 -11.62
N GLY A 97 -1.53 -7.50 -12.32
CA GLY A 97 -2.26 -7.49 -13.59
C GLY A 97 -1.55 -8.32 -14.68
N ARG A 98 -0.21 -8.20 -14.78
CA ARG A 98 0.58 -8.99 -15.72
C ARG A 98 0.53 -10.49 -15.41
N VAL A 99 0.68 -10.87 -14.15
CA VAL A 99 0.66 -12.30 -13.76
C VAL A 99 -0.72 -12.90 -13.98
N ALA A 100 -1.77 -12.23 -13.52
CA ALA A 100 -3.16 -12.67 -13.73
C ALA A 100 -3.50 -12.79 -15.22
N GLY A 101 -3.11 -11.80 -16.03
CA GLY A 101 -3.35 -11.81 -17.46
C GLY A 101 -2.63 -12.97 -18.18
N LYS A 102 -1.37 -13.23 -17.79
CA LYS A 102 -0.63 -14.38 -18.30
C LYS A 102 -1.31 -15.70 -17.95
N HIS A 103 -1.70 -15.87 -16.68
CA HIS A 103 -2.38 -17.09 -16.25
C HIS A 103 -3.72 -17.27 -16.98
N ALA A 104 -4.55 -16.22 -17.06
CA ALA A 104 -5.84 -16.27 -17.75
C ALA A 104 -5.74 -16.61 -19.25
N ALA A 105 -4.64 -16.28 -19.89
CA ALA A 105 -4.41 -16.59 -21.31
C ALA A 105 -3.98 -18.05 -21.55
N THR A 106 -3.57 -18.76 -20.50
CA THR A 106 -3.06 -20.15 -20.59
C THR A 106 -3.90 -21.17 -19.82
N ALA A 107 -4.93 -20.70 -19.10
CA ALA A 107 -5.82 -21.53 -18.29
C ALA A 107 -6.94 -22.21 -19.08
#